data_095084dc3df3f34264a1ece45cd7d67b
#
_entry.id   095084dc3df3f34264a1ece45cd7d67b
#
_cell.length_a   1.000
_cell.length_b   1.000
_cell.length_c   1.000
_cell.angle_alpha   90.00
_cell.angle_beta   90.00
_cell.angle_gamma   90.00
#
_symmetry.space_group_name_H-M   'P 1'
#
loop_
_entity.id
_entity.type
_entity.pdbx_description
1 polymer ?
#
loop_
_entity_poly.entity_id
_entity_poly.type
_entity_poly.pdbx_seq_one_letter_code
_entity_poly.pdbx_strand_id
1 'polypeptide(L)'
;MSRKKRYINNGKTIKEMLNLVVKKFPGEPAFKRKEQGKIRKISFFELLTEVRNLGTALYEDGLGKERVAIIGENSYPWFQVFLSIVCGGGVAVPLDKGFTATELRSCLERSGAKAIFCDKKHEPLVQEALALKEEGKEALDIKVYKMTGEEERLSEMKKIGEQAILNGSTAFYDAQMEADDMAVILFTSGTTSMSKAVMLSHRNIMSNITDMQHYERFYVSDVNMAFLPLHHSFGLVGVLVFMASAACSVFCDGLKYISKNLAEYGVTVFVGVPLLVENMYKKIWQKIRKDGMEGKVNFGLSLTKIPGFRSVWMRRKVFSKIIEGMGGHLRLIICGAAPLLKETAKGLNDFGIETIQGYGLTETSPVIAAECPEDLAAGSVGRPMPSMQVVIEDKDENGIGEIVAKGPNVMLGYLNQPEETAAVIQD
;
A
#
# COMPACT_ATOMS: atom_id res chain seq x y z
N MET A 1 31.53 -1.70 -0.23
CA MET A 1 30.04 -1.72 -0.25
C MET A 1 29.55 -0.37 0.24
N SER A 2 28.87 0.39 -0.60
CA SER A 2 28.21 1.64 -0.17
C SER A 2 27.22 1.31 0.95
N ARG A 3 27.30 2.05 2.09
CA ARG A 3 26.33 1.89 3.18
C ARG A 3 24.94 2.21 2.64
N LYS A 4 24.04 1.24 2.68
CA LYS A 4 22.64 1.45 2.30
C LYS A 4 22.07 2.59 3.14
N LYS A 5 21.57 3.63 2.47
CA LYS A 5 21.07 4.85 3.13
C LYS A 5 19.64 4.60 3.61
N ARG A 6 19.40 4.76 4.92
CA ARG A 6 18.05 4.78 5.51
C ARG A 6 17.56 6.22 5.63
N TYR A 7 16.28 6.38 5.53
CA TYR A 7 15.58 7.62 5.82
C TYR A 7 14.30 7.33 6.59
N ILE A 8 14.11 8.02 7.71
CA ILE A 8 12.89 8.01 8.51
C ILE A 8 12.24 9.37 8.33
N ASN A 9 10.96 9.34 7.99
CA ASN A 9 10.16 10.53 7.74
C ASN A 9 9.38 10.91 9.01
N ASN A 10 9.44 12.18 9.39
CA ASN A 10 8.78 12.70 10.58
C ASN A 10 7.56 13.60 10.24
N GLY A 11 7.04 13.52 9.01
CA GLY A 11 5.83 14.24 8.62
C GLY A 11 4.61 13.77 9.41
N LYS A 12 3.77 14.72 9.83
CA LYS A 12 2.53 14.44 10.56
C LYS A 12 1.35 14.18 9.63
N THR A 13 1.43 14.68 8.40
CA THR A 13 0.44 14.48 7.35
C THR A 13 1.09 13.88 6.10
N ILE A 14 0.28 13.29 5.21
CA ILE A 14 0.78 12.73 3.94
C ILE A 14 1.42 13.83 3.07
N LYS A 15 0.89 15.06 3.09
CA LYS A 15 1.48 16.22 2.41
C LYS A 15 2.86 16.57 2.96
N GLU A 16 3.00 16.66 4.29
CA GLU A 16 4.29 16.91 4.92
C GLU A 16 5.30 15.81 4.60
N MET A 17 4.87 14.55 4.68
CA MET A 17 5.69 13.38 4.34
C MET A 17 6.27 13.52 2.92
N LEU A 18 5.43 13.80 1.93
CA LEU A 18 5.86 13.97 0.54
C LEU A 18 6.81 15.15 0.37
N ASN A 19 6.50 16.31 0.97
CA ASN A 19 7.34 17.50 0.91
C ASN A 19 8.73 17.26 1.53
N LEU A 20 8.81 16.55 2.68
CA LEU A 20 10.07 16.20 3.33
C LEU A 20 10.94 15.26 2.48
N VAL A 21 10.33 14.27 1.82
CA VAL A 21 11.03 13.38 0.90
C VAL A 21 11.58 14.16 -0.29
N VAL A 22 10.75 15.00 -0.93
CA VAL A 22 11.16 15.80 -2.09
C VAL A 22 12.28 16.77 -1.73
N LYS A 23 12.18 17.44 -0.56
CA LYS A 23 13.24 18.34 -0.07
C LYS A 23 14.58 17.65 0.04
N LYS A 24 14.60 16.37 0.45
CA LYS A 24 15.85 15.63 0.75
C LYS A 24 16.34 14.76 -0.42
N PHE A 25 15.42 14.29 -1.26
CA PHE A 25 15.68 13.32 -2.32
C PHE A 25 14.96 13.66 -3.64
N PRO A 26 15.05 14.90 -4.16
CA PRO A 26 14.25 15.33 -5.31
C PRO A 26 14.50 14.50 -6.57
N GLY A 27 15.74 14.03 -6.78
CA GLY A 27 16.15 13.28 -7.97
C GLY A 27 16.03 11.75 -7.85
N GLU A 28 15.75 11.22 -6.65
CA GLU A 28 15.58 9.77 -6.50
C GLU A 28 14.25 9.33 -7.13
N PRO A 29 14.19 8.10 -7.69
CA PRO A 29 12.98 7.60 -8.32
C PRO A 29 11.89 7.29 -7.30
N ALA A 30 10.76 7.96 -7.38
CA ALA A 30 9.54 7.61 -6.63
C ALA A 30 8.84 6.40 -7.25
N PHE A 31 8.76 6.39 -8.59
CA PHE A 31 8.15 5.29 -9.34
C PHE A 31 8.99 4.92 -10.58
N LYS A 32 8.81 3.66 -11.01
CA LYS A 32 9.22 3.19 -12.34
C LYS A 32 8.00 2.62 -13.05
N ARG A 33 7.83 2.93 -14.32
CA ARG A 33 6.77 2.37 -15.17
C ARG A 33 7.28 2.05 -16.56
N LYS A 34 6.57 1.22 -17.30
CA LYS A 34 6.87 0.95 -18.70
C LYS A 34 6.18 1.99 -19.59
N GLU A 35 6.96 2.63 -20.45
CA GLU A 35 6.49 3.48 -21.50
C GLU A 35 7.16 3.06 -22.80
N GLN A 36 6.36 2.72 -23.81
CA GLN A 36 6.85 2.28 -25.13
C GLN A 36 7.93 1.18 -25.04
N GLY A 37 7.75 0.22 -24.14
CA GLY A 37 8.67 -0.90 -23.92
C GLY A 37 9.93 -0.58 -23.11
N LYS A 38 10.14 0.66 -22.70
CA LYS A 38 11.27 1.10 -21.87
C LYS A 38 10.81 1.43 -20.44
N ILE A 39 11.72 1.28 -19.47
CA ILE A 39 11.46 1.69 -18.10
C ILE A 39 11.76 3.18 -17.95
N ARG A 40 10.71 3.96 -17.72
CA ARG A 40 10.80 5.36 -17.30
C ARG A 40 10.87 5.42 -15.76
N LYS A 41 11.74 6.28 -15.24
CA LYS A 41 11.82 6.63 -13.82
C LYS A 41 11.15 7.98 -13.63
N ILE A 42 10.27 8.06 -12.65
CA ILE A 42 9.60 9.29 -12.22
C ILE A 42 10.25 9.70 -10.91
N SER A 43 10.90 10.84 -10.86
CA SER A 43 11.55 11.35 -9.65
C SER A 43 10.54 11.84 -8.63
N PHE A 44 10.96 11.98 -7.36
CA PHE A 44 10.11 12.59 -6.33
C PHE A 44 9.74 14.04 -6.65
N PHE A 45 10.66 14.79 -7.29
CA PHE A 45 10.35 16.15 -7.74
C PHE A 45 9.28 16.17 -8.83
N GLU A 46 9.39 15.29 -9.83
CA GLU A 46 8.41 15.16 -10.90
C GLU A 46 7.04 14.74 -10.33
N LEU A 47 7.01 13.76 -9.43
CA LEU A 47 5.79 13.34 -8.76
C LEU A 47 5.11 14.51 -8.03
N LEU A 48 5.86 15.28 -7.22
CA LEU A 48 5.29 16.41 -6.48
C LEU A 48 4.74 17.49 -7.43
N THR A 49 5.43 17.76 -8.53
CA THR A 49 4.98 18.71 -9.55
C THR A 49 3.64 18.25 -10.16
N GLU A 50 3.54 16.99 -10.54
CA GLU A 50 2.32 16.44 -11.11
C GLU A 50 1.16 16.39 -10.09
N VAL A 51 1.46 16.07 -8.82
CA VAL A 51 0.47 16.09 -7.72
C VAL A 51 -0.05 17.51 -7.48
N ARG A 52 0.82 18.51 -7.48
CA ARG A 52 0.44 19.92 -7.33
C ARG A 52 -0.44 20.41 -8.48
N ASN A 53 -0.04 20.10 -9.71
CA ASN A 53 -0.80 20.50 -10.87
C ASN A 53 -2.20 19.88 -10.86
N LEU A 54 -2.31 18.57 -10.63
CA LEU A 54 -3.60 17.89 -10.56
C LEU A 54 -4.44 18.35 -9.36
N GLY A 55 -3.81 18.52 -8.19
CA GLY A 55 -4.49 19.01 -6.98
C GLY A 55 -5.01 20.44 -7.14
N THR A 56 -4.25 21.32 -7.83
CA THR A 56 -4.73 22.67 -8.16
C THR A 56 -5.92 22.62 -9.11
N ALA A 57 -5.89 21.75 -10.13
CA ALA A 57 -7.04 21.56 -11.01
C ALA A 57 -8.31 21.09 -10.25
N LEU A 58 -8.14 20.26 -9.21
CA LEU A 58 -9.26 19.88 -8.34
C LEU A 58 -9.83 21.08 -7.58
N TYR A 59 -8.97 22.02 -7.15
CA TYR A 59 -9.43 23.25 -6.51
C TYR A 59 -10.20 24.15 -7.47
N GLU A 60 -9.70 24.34 -8.70
CA GLU A 60 -10.38 25.12 -9.75
C GLU A 60 -11.76 24.53 -10.09
N ASP A 61 -11.92 23.21 -9.93
CA ASP A 61 -13.20 22.52 -10.17
C ASP A 61 -14.08 22.37 -8.92
N GLY A 62 -13.70 23.01 -7.81
CA GLY A 62 -14.46 23.01 -6.56
C GLY A 62 -14.34 21.74 -5.72
N LEU A 63 -13.38 20.88 -6.03
CA LEU A 63 -13.19 19.55 -5.39
C LEU A 63 -12.03 19.50 -4.38
N GLY A 64 -11.32 20.60 -4.17
CA GLY A 64 -10.07 20.63 -3.41
C GLY A 64 -10.13 20.07 -1.99
N LYS A 65 -11.29 20.20 -1.31
CA LYS A 65 -11.51 19.68 0.06
C LYS A 65 -12.64 18.66 0.14
N GLU A 66 -13.10 18.19 -1.01
CA GLU A 66 -14.23 17.27 -1.08
C GLU A 66 -13.82 15.81 -0.94
N ARG A 67 -14.80 14.93 -0.74
CA ARG A 67 -14.62 13.50 -0.81
C ARG A 67 -14.62 13.07 -2.26
N VAL A 68 -13.55 12.41 -2.70
CA VAL A 68 -13.36 12.01 -4.09
C VAL A 68 -13.06 10.52 -4.15
N ALA A 69 -13.92 9.78 -4.87
CA ALA A 69 -13.78 8.35 -5.05
C ALA A 69 -12.76 8.01 -6.14
N ILE A 70 -12.10 6.85 -5.99
CA ILE A 70 -11.14 6.33 -6.95
C ILE A 70 -11.40 4.84 -7.16
N ILE A 71 -11.64 4.43 -8.41
CA ILE A 71 -11.81 3.02 -8.79
C ILE A 71 -10.94 2.68 -10.00
N GLY A 72 -10.25 1.55 -9.96
CA GLY A 72 -9.43 1.10 -11.10
C GLY A 72 -8.32 0.14 -10.72
N GLU A 73 -7.56 -0.28 -11.72
CA GLU A 73 -6.38 -1.10 -11.53
C GLU A 73 -5.26 -0.31 -10.84
N ASN A 74 -4.45 -1.01 -10.03
CA ASN A 74 -3.25 -0.41 -9.43
C ASN A 74 -2.35 0.19 -10.51
N SER A 75 -2.13 1.49 -10.45
CA SER A 75 -1.34 2.21 -11.45
C SER A 75 -0.77 3.51 -10.90
N TYR A 76 0.23 4.05 -11.60
CA TYR A 76 0.78 5.36 -11.26
C TYR A 76 -0.29 6.48 -11.33
N PRO A 77 -1.15 6.57 -12.38
CA PRO A 77 -2.25 7.53 -12.41
C PRO A 77 -3.19 7.42 -11.20
N TRP A 78 -3.53 6.21 -10.77
CA TRP A 78 -4.37 5.98 -9.59
C TRP A 78 -3.75 6.61 -8.32
N PHE A 79 -2.47 6.32 -8.12
CA PHE A 79 -1.76 6.80 -6.93
C PHE A 79 -1.49 8.31 -6.98
N GLN A 80 -1.29 8.86 -8.17
CA GLN A 80 -1.17 10.29 -8.41
C GLN A 80 -2.47 11.02 -8.04
N VAL A 81 -3.63 10.52 -8.47
CA VAL A 81 -4.95 11.05 -8.08
C VAL A 81 -5.12 10.99 -6.56
N PHE A 82 -4.81 9.85 -5.95
CA PHE A 82 -4.86 9.69 -4.49
C PHE A 82 -4.06 10.78 -3.76
N LEU A 83 -2.81 10.97 -4.13
CA LEU A 83 -1.96 11.99 -3.51
C LEU A 83 -2.50 13.41 -3.75
N SER A 84 -3.02 13.70 -4.95
CA SER A 84 -3.56 15.02 -5.28
C SER A 84 -4.79 15.37 -4.43
N ILE A 85 -5.61 14.38 -4.09
CA ILE A 85 -6.74 14.56 -3.18
C ILE A 85 -6.25 14.81 -1.76
N VAL A 86 -5.50 13.87 -1.18
CA VAL A 86 -5.15 13.90 0.25
C VAL A 86 -4.13 14.99 0.60
N CYS A 87 -3.25 15.37 -0.34
CA CYS A 87 -2.32 16.49 -0.14
C CYS A 87 -2.99 17.86 -0.37
N GLY A 88 -4.18 17.88 -0.97
CA GLY A 88 -5.02 19.09 -1.10
C GLY A 88 -5.95 19.32 0.09
N GLY A 89 -6.03 18.39 1.04
CA GLY A 89 -6.96 18.45 2.17
C GLY A 89 -8.33 17.84 1.87
N GLY A 90 -8.48 17.18 0.72
CA GLY A 90 -9.65 16.34 0.40
C GLY A 90 -9.53 14.94 1.02
N VAL A 91 -10.63 14.20 0.97
CA VAL A 91 -10.72 12.83 1.48
C VAL A 91 -10.79 11.84 0.32
N ALA A 92 -9.82 10.95 0.21
CA ALA A 92 -9.85 9.90 -0.80
C ALA A 92 -10.79 8.75 -0.37
N VAL A 93 -11.57 8.24 -1.33
CA VAL A 93 -12.46 7.10 -1.16
C VAL A 93 -12.05 6.00 -2.16
N PRO A 94 -11.01 5.22 -1.87
CA PRO A 94 -10.63 4.07 -2.68
C PRO A 94 -11.72 3.00 -2.70
N LEU A 95 -12.15 2.58 -3.90
CA LEU A 95 -13.24 1.62 -4.08
C LEU A 95 -12.74 0.33 -4.76
N ASP A 96 -13.32 -0.79 -4.35
CA ASP A 96 -12.98 -2.09 -4.91
C ASP A 96 -13.46 -2.18 -6.37
N LYS A 97 -12.53 -2.48 -7.27
CA LYS A 97 -12.78 -2.70 -8.70
C LYS A 97 -13.61 -3.95 -8.98
N GLY A 98 -13.81 -4.82 -7.99
CA GLY A 98 -14.64 -6.00 -8.04
C GLY A 98 -16.10 -5.77 -7.65
N PHE A 99 -16.48 -4.55 -7.26
CA PHE A 99 -17.86 -4.24 -6.90
C PHE A 99 -18.82 -4.43 -8.09
N THR A 100 -20.04 -4.81 -7.76
CA THR A 100 -21.18 -4.66 -8.66
C THR A 100 -21.63 -3.20 -8.74
N ALA A 101 -22.43 -2.85 -9.74
CA ALA A 101 -22.98 -1.49 -9.88
C ALA A 101 -23.77 -1.05 -8.65
N THR A 102 -24.54 -1.95 -8.03
CA THR A 102 -25.30 -1.68 -6.81
C THR A 102 -24.40 -1.40 -5.60
N GLU A 103 -23.35 -2.20 -5.42
CA GLU A 103 -22.37 -2.00 -4.33
C GLU A 103 -21.61 -0.68 -4.53
N LEU A 104 -21.18 -0.40 -5.76
CA LEU A 104 -20.50 0.84 -6.10
C LEU A 104 -21.38 2.06 -5.80
N ARG A 105 -22.65 2.03 -6.24
CA ARG A 105 -23.63 3.08 -5.94
C ARG A 105 -23.78 3.29 -4.44
N SER A 106 -24.00 2.21 -3.68
CA SER A 106 -24.13 2.28 -2.22
C SER A 106 -22.90 2.91 -1.56
N CYS A 107 -21.68 2.56 -1.99
CA CYS A 107 -20.46 3.15 -1.46
C CYS A 107 -20.33 4.64 -1.79
N LEU A 108 -20.70 5.06 -3.00
CA LEU A 108 -20.71 6.46 -3.43
C LEU A 108 -21.69 7.30 -2.61
N GLU A 109 -22.92 6.82 -2.42
CA GLU A 109 -23.94 7.47 -1.59
C GLU A 109 -23.48 7.59 -0.14
N ARG A 110 -23.05 6.50 0.46
CA ARG A 110 -22.64 6.45 1.88
C ARG A 110 -21.41 7.27 2.17
N SER A 111 -20.44 7.29 1.25
CA SER A 111 -19.24 8.13 1.39
C SER A 111 -19.51 9.62 1.19
N GLY A 112 -20.60 9.97 0.48
CA GLY A 112 -20.89 11.34 0.09
C GLY A 112 -19.87 11.91 -0.90
N ALA A 113 -19.27 11.04 -1.73
CA ALA A 113 -18.30 11.47 -2.74
C ALA A 113 -18.91 12.43 -3.75
N LYS A 114 -18.21 13.50 -4.09
CA LYS A 114 -18.63 14.52 -5.06
C LYS A 114 -18.09 14.25 -6.47
N ALA A 115 -17.06 13.43 -6.55
CA ALA A 115 -16.48 13.02 -7.81
C ALA A 115 -15.95 11.60 -7.72
N ILE A 116 -15.77 10.95 -8.87
CA ILE A 116 -15.12 9.67 -9.01
C ILE A 116 -14.11 9.68 -10.15
N PHE A 117 -12.90 9.25 -9.85
CA PHE A 117 -11.89 8.93 -10.85
C PHE A 117 -11.94 7.44 -11.18
N CYS A 118 -12.03 7.10 -12.47
CA CYS A 118 -12.02 5.72 -12.92
C CYS A 118 -11.02 5.50 -14.05
N ASP A 119 -10.53 4.27 -14.20
CA ASP A 119 -9.81 3.87 -15.39
C ASP A 119 -10.80 3.47 -16.52
N LYS A 120 -10.29 3.37 -17.75
CA LYS A 120 -11.11 3.02 -18.92
C LYS A 120 -11.87 1.70 -18.76
N LYS A 121 -11.28 0.73 -18.05
CA LYS A 121 -11.87 -0.59 -17.86
C LYS A 121 -13.12 -0.54 -16.97
N HIS A 122 -13.11 0.33 -15.95
CA HIS A 122 -14.17 0.42 -14.96
C HIS A 122 -15.16 1.57 -15.24
N GLU A 123 -14.95 2.36 -16.30
CA GLU A 123 -15.90 3.40 -16.73
C GLU A 123 -17.33 2.87 -16.96
N PRO A 124 -17.54 1.72 -17.66
CA PRO A 124 -18.90 1.20 -17.86
C PRO A 124 -19.59 0.87 -16.52
N LEU A 125 -18.87 0.30 -15.56
CA LEU A 125 -19.39 0.01 -14.22
C LEU A 125 -19.80 1.28 -13.48
N VAL A 126 -19.00 2.36 -13.58
CA VAL A 126 -19.33 3.65 -12.97
C VAL A 126 -20.60 4.23 -13.59
N GLN A 127 -20.71 4.21 -14.93
CA GLN A 127 -21.89 4.71 -15.63
C GLN A 127 -23.14 3.90 -15.25
N GLU A 128 -23.04 2.58 -15.18
CA GLU A 128 -24.11 1.70 -14.73
C GLU A 128 -24.56 2.03 -13.30
N ALA A 129 -23.60 2.18 -12.38
CA ALA A 129 -23.88 2.52 -10.98
C ALA A 129 -24.61 3.86 -10.82
N LEU A 130 -24.21 4.88 -11.59
CA LEU A 130 -24.83 6.21 -11.57
C LEU A 130 -26.23 6.21 -12.23
N ALA A 131 -26.45 5.35 -13.22
CA ALA A 131 -27.74 5.21 -13.91
C ALA A 131 -28.79 4.43 -13.12
N LEU A 132 -28.39 3.65 -12.10
CA LEU A 132 -29.31 2.90 -11.27
C LEU A 132 -30.32 3.87 -10.61
N LYS A 133 -31.60 3.57 -10.79
CA LYS A 133 -32.70 4.30 -10.11
C LYS A 133 -33.18 3.46 -8.93
N GLU A 134 -33.09 4.02 -7.74
CA GLU A 134 -33.73 3.48 -6.57
C GLU A 134 -35.04 4.24 -6.30
N GLU A 135 -36.11 3.52 -6.01
CA GLU A 135 -37.42 4.12 -5.78
C GLU A 135 -37.35 5.08 -4.58
N GLY A 136 -37.73 6.35 -4.77
CA GLY A 136 -37.67 7.38 -3.73
C GLY A 136 -36.32 8.05 -3.51
N LYS A 137 -35.29 7.73 -4.29
CA LYS A 137 -33.96 8.41 -4.20
C LYS A 137 -33.68 9.27 -5.43
N GLU A 138 -33.04 10.42 -5.21
CA GLU A 138 -32.54 11.28 -6.28
C GLU A 138 -31.38 10.63 -7.03
N ALA A 139 -31.13 11.09 -8.26
CA ALA A 139 -29.95 10.72 -9.01
C ALA A 139 -28.68 11.23 -8.30
N LEU A 140 -27.60 10.45 -8.31
CA LEU A 140 -26.32 10.90 -7.76
C LEU A 140 -25.70 11.95 -8.68
N ASP A 141 -25.51 13.15 -8.14
CA ASP A 141 -24.75 14.22 -8.81
C ASP A 141 -23.26 14.06 -8.49
N ILE A 142 -22.57 13.22 -9.26
CA ILE A 142 -21.16 12.89 -9.10
C ILE A 142 -20.42 13.17 -10.40
N LYS A 143 -19.39 14.02 -10.35
CA LYS A 143 -18.50 14.27 -11.49
C LYS A 143 -17.65 13.03 -11.78
N VAL A 144 -17.56 12.63 -13.05
CA VAL A 144 -16.77 11.46 -13.48
C VAL A 144 -15.53 11.91 -14.23
N TYR A 145 -14.36 11.45 -13.79
CA TYR A 145 -13.06 11.73 -14.41
C TYR A 145 -12.36 10.42 -14.83
N LYS A 146 -11.76 10.44 -16.02
CA LYS A 146 -10.99 9.30 -16.54
C LYS A 146 -9.51 9.43 -16.17
N MET A 147 -8.97 8.45 -15.45
CA MET A 147 -7.55 8.40 -15.07
C MET A 147 -6.66 7.84 -16.18
N THR A 148 -7.18 6.84 -16.93
CA THR A 148 -6.43 6.10 -17.95
C THR A 148 -7.27 5.90 -19.21
N GLY A 149 -6.63 5.48 -20.29
CA GLY A 149 -7.29 5.15 -21.57
C GLY A 149 -7.32 6.28 -22.57
N GLU A 150 -7.33 7.48 -22.12
CA GLU A 150 -6.97 8.69 -22.84
C GLU A 150 -6.01 9.39 -21.89
N GLU A 151 -4.71 9.15 -22.04
CA GLU A 151 -3.65 9.82 -21.25
C GLU A 151 -3.81 11.35 -21.29
N GLU A 152 -4.49 11.83 -22.35
CA GLU A 152 -4.80 13.23 -22.57
C GLU A 152 -5.62 13.87 -21.45
N ARG A 153 -6.64 13.17 -20.85
CA ARG A 153 -7.52 13.82 -19.86
C ARG A 153 -6.83 14.14 -18.54
N LEU A 154 -6.09 13.19 -17.95
CA LEU A 154 -5.32 13.49 -16.74
C LEU A 154 -4.20 14.49 -17.04
N SER A 155 -3.62 14.43 -18.26
CA SER A 155 -2.66 15.40 -18.76
C SER A 155 -3.29 16.77 -18.97
N GLU A 156 -4.51 16.85 -19.46
CA GLU A 156 -5.26 18.11 -19.60
C GLU A 156 -5.56 18.75 -18.23
N MET A 157 -6.04 17.97 -17.26
CA MET A 157 -6.25 18.48 -15.90
C MET A 157 -4.94 19.01 -15.29
N LYS A 158 -3.83 18.31 -15.47
CA LYS A 158 -2.51 18.80 -15.02
C LYS A 158 -2.13 20.11 -15.68
N LYS A 159 -2.41 20.30 -16.97
CA LYS A 159 -2.16 21.58 -17.69
C LYS A 159 -3.06 22.70 -17.16
N ILE A 160 -4.34 22.42 -16.88
CA ILE A 160 -5.25 23.38 -16.25
C ILE A 160 -4.70 23.85 -14.90
N GLY A 161 -4.28 22.91 -14.04
CA GLY A 161 -3.70 23.28 -12.75
C GLY A 161 -2.35 23.99 -12.87
N GLU A 162 -1.49 23.59 -13.81
CA GLU A 162 -0.25 24.31 -14.11
C GLU A 162 -0.52 25.76 -14.53
N GLN A 163 -1.48 25.96 -15.43
CA GLN A 163 -1.87 27.31 -15.85
C GLN A 163 -2.48 28.12 -14.71
N ALA A 164 -3.28 27.52 -13.86
CA ALA A 164 -3.82 28.17 -12.66
C ALA A 164 -2.70 28.63 -11.71
N ILE A 165 -1.70 27.77 -11.49
CA ILE A 165 -0.51 28.11 -10.68
C ILE A 165 0.24 29.29 -11.31
N LEU A 166 0.47 29.27 -12.62
CA LEU A 166 1.11 30.37 -13.35
C LEU A 166 0.31 31.68 -13.25
N ASN A 167 -1.01 31.59 -13.15
CA ASN A 167 -1.92 32.72 -12.94
C ASN A 167 -2.03 33.14 -11.47
N GLY A 168 -1.25 32.53 -10.56
CA GLY A 168 -1.18 32.91 -9.15
C GLY A 168 -2.06 32.09 -8.20
N SER A 169 -2.65 30.99 -8.63
CA SER A 169 -3.40 30.10 -7.73
C SER A 169 -2.46 29.43 -6.73
N THR A 170 -2.71 29.62 -5.45
CA THR A 170 -1.96 29.02 -4.33
C THR A 170 -2.80 28.04 -3.51
N ALA A 171 -4.07 27.83 -3.88
CA ALA A 171 -5.05 27.12 -3.09
C ALA A 171 -4.59 25.72 -2.63
N PHE A 172 -4.01 24.93 -3.54
CA PHE A 172 -3.45 23.61 -3.20
C PHE A 172 -2.20 23.73 -2.31
N TYR A 173 -1.34 24.70 -2.58
CA TYR A 173 -0.11 24.93 -1.81
C TYR A 173 -0.44 25.34 -0.38
N ASP A 174 -1.36 26.28 -0.21
CA ASP A 174 -1.77 26.86 1.07
C ASP A 174 -2.78 26.00 1.82
N ALA A 175 -3.25 24.91 1.23
CA ALA A 175 -4.16 23.98 1.89
C ALA A 175 -3.58 23.48 3.22
N GLN A 176 -4.20 23.92 4.32
CA GLN A 176 -3.88 23.46 5.66
C GLN A 176 -4.64 22.20 5.98
N MET A 177 -3.99 21.31 6.69
CA MET A 177 -4.57 20.08 7.23
C MET A 177 -3.88 19.72 8.53
N GLU A 178 -4.66 19.27 9.48
CA GLU A 178 -4.17 18.79 10.75
C GLU A 178 -3.94 17.27 10.71
N ALA A 179 -3.15 16.77 11.63
CA ALA A 179 -2.86 15.33 11.70
C ALA A 179 -4.12 14.49 11.92
N ASP A 180 -5.09 15.03 12.66
CA ASP A 180 -6.35 14.35 12.98
C ASP A 180 -7.45 14.53 11.91
N ASP A 181 -7.21 15.32 10.87
CA ASP A 181 -8.14 15.42 9.75
C ASP A 181 -8.25 14.07 9.03
N MET A 182 -9.48 13.73 8.65
CA MET A 182 -9.76 12.53 7.87
C MET A 182 -9.10 12.62 6.50
N ALA A 183 -8.29 11.62 6.16
CA ALA A 183 -7.60 11.54 4.88
C ALA A 183 -8.22 10.51 3.93
N VAL A 184 -8.75 9.41 4.47
CA VAL A 184 -9.19 8.27 3.66
C VAL A 184 -10.43 7.61 4.28
N ILE A 185 -11.36 7.18 3.43
CA ILE A 185 -12.45 6.27 3.79
C ILE A 185 -12.23 4.96 3.04
N LEU A 186 -12.09 3.85 3.77
CA LEU A 186 -11.94 2.52 3.21
C LEU A 186 -13.15 1.64 3.53
N PHE A 187 -13.73 1.03 2.50
CA PHE A 187 -14.80 0.06 2.68
C PHE A 187 -14.23 -1.33 2.93
N THR A 188 -14.63 -1.97 4.04
CA THR A 188 -14.23 -3.34 4.35
C THR A 188 -15.34 -4.30 3.98
N SER A 189 -14.98 -5.49 3.49
CA SER A 189 -15.92 -6.60 3.32
C SER A 189 -16.32 -7.11 4.71
N GLY A 190 -17.41 -6.59 5.27
CA GLY A 190 -17.95 -7.08 6.54
C GLY A 190 -18.53 -8.49 6.40
N THR A 191 -18.52 -9.24 7.51
CA THR A 191 -19.24 -10.52 7.64
C THR A 191 -20.77 -10.33 7.66
N THR A 192 -21.24 -9.09 7.77
CA THR A 192 -22.64 -8.65 7.72
C THR A 192 -22.99 -8.10 6.34
N SER A 193 -24.26 -8.02 6.02
CA SER A 193 -24.83 -7.69 4.69
C SER A 193 -24.37 -6.38 4.04
N MET A 194 -23.67 -5.50 4.77
CA MET A 194 -23.13 -4.24 4.23
C MET A 194 -21.69 -3.97 4.68
N SER A 195 -20.82 -3.56 3.76
CA SER A 195 -19.45 -3.15 4.03
C SER A 195 -19.41 -1.98 5.02
N LYS A 196 -18.47 -1.98 5.98
CA LYS A 196 -18.25 -0.86 6.91
C LYS A 196 -17.31 0.17 6.27
N ALA A 197 -17.61 1.45 6.45
CA ALA A 197 -16.80 2.56 5.94
C ALA A 197 -15.85 3.07 7.03
N VAL A 198 -14.61 2.60 7.03
CA VAL A 198 -13.56 2.93 8.01
C VAL A 198 -12.98 4.30 7.70
N MET A 199 -13.02 5.22 8.66
CA MET A 199 -12.43 6.57 8.56
C MET A 199 -11.02 6.58 9.14
N LEU A 200 -10.02 6.95 8.31
CA LEU A 200 -8.63 7.07 8.72
C LEU A 200 -8.14 8.51 8.59
N SER A 201 -7.51 9.02 9.65
CA SER A 201 -6.86 10.33 9.64
C SER A 201 -5.45 10.26 9.08
N HIS A 202 -4.85 11.42 8.79
CA HIS A 202 -3.44 11.52 8.48
C HIS A 202 -2.59 10.94 9.62
N ARG A 203 -2.92 11.22 10.89
CA ARG A 203 -2.24 10.67 12.08
C ARG A 203 -2.26 9.15 12.09
N ASN A 204 -3.41 8.54 11.84
CA ASN A 204 -3.53 7.08 11.86
C ASN A 204 -2.55 6.43 10.86
N ILE A 205 -2.52 6.95 9.63
CA ILE A 205 -1.66 6.44 8.56
C ILE A 205 -0.19 6.75 8.85
N MET A 206 0.14 7.99 9.25
CA MET A 206 1.53 8.42 9.42
C MET A 206 2.18 7.79 10.65
N SER A 207 1.44 7.57 11.75
CA SER A 207 1.98 6.85 12.92
C SER A 207 2.36 5.42 12.56
N ASN A 208 1.50 4.72 11.81
CA ASN A 208 1.78 3.36 11.36
C ASN A 208 2.99 3.31 10.40
N ILE A 209 3.11 4.27 9.47
CA ILE A 209 4.28 4.41 8.59
C ILE A 209 5.55 4.63 9.42
N THR A 210 5.52 5.52 10.41
CA THR A 210 6.66 5.83 11.27
C THR A 210 7.09 4.60 12.07
N ASP A 211 6.15 3.88 12.65
CA ASP A 211 6.41 2.63 13.36
C ASP A 211 7.08 1.59 12.46
N MET A 212 6.53 1.36 11.26
CA MET A 212 7.12 0.43 10.31
C MET A 212 8.53 0.84 9.88
N GLN A 213 8.81 2.14 9.71
CA GLN A 213 10.15 2.62 9.38
C GLN A 213 11.16 2.42 10.52
N HIS A 214 10.73 2.46 11.78
CA HIS A 214 11.58 2.16 12.93
C HIS A 214 11.79 0.66 13.10
N TYR A 215 10.74 -0.10 12.87
CA TYR A 215 10.74 -1.54 13.08
C TYR A 215 11.48 -2.30 11.98
N GLU A 216 11.27 -1.89 10.71
CA GLU A 216 11.84 -2.53 9.54
C GLU A 216 12.97 -1.70 8.90
N ARG A 217 13.87 -2.40 8.19
CA ARG A 217 15.00 -1.77 7.49
C ARG A 217 14.66 -1.48 6.04
N PHE A 218 14.01 -0.35 5.78
CA PHE A 218 13.83 0.18 4.44
C PHE A 218 14.99 1.09 4.03
N TYR A 219 15.41 0.99 2.78
CA TYR A 219 16.52 1.76 2.23
C TYR A 219 16.07 2.59 1.03
N VAL A 220 16.70 3.75 0.84
CA VAL A 220 16.46 4.61 -0.33
C VAL A 220 16.67 3.87 -1.66
N SER A 221 17.56 2.87 -1.68
CA SER A 221 17.82 2.04 -2.85
C SER A 221 16.81 0.91 -3.07
N ASP A 222 15.83 0.74 -2.19
CA ASP A 222 14.83 -0.32 -2.36
C ASP A 222 13.87 -0.02 -3.51
N VAL A 223 13.40 -1.10 -4.11
CA VAL A 223 12.34 -1.09 -5.11
C VAL A 223 11.24 -2.02 -4.61
N ASN A 224 10.10 -1.45 -4.24
CA ASN A 224 8.91 -2.18 -3.84
C ASN A 224 8.05 -2.53 -5.06
N MET A 225 7.57 -3.75 -5.15
CA MET A 225 6.52 -4.09 -6.11
C MET A 225 5.14 -4.01 -5.44
N ALA A 226 4.39 -2.96 -5.76
CA ALA A 226 3.04 -2.74 -5.30
C ALA A 226 2.06 -3.66 -6.06
N PHE A 227 1.76 -4.78 -5.45
CA PHE A 227 0.88 -5.82 -5.99
C PHE A 227 -0.50 -5.79 -5.33
N LEU A 228 -0.54 -5.55 -4.03
CA LEU A 228 -1.79 -5.56 -3.27
C LEU A 228 -2.73 -4.43 -3.71
N PRO A 229 -4.05 -4.66 -3.69
CA PRO A 229 -5.02 -3.65 -4.11
C PRO A 229 -4.90 -2.36 -3.28
N LEU A 230 -4.90 -1.21 -3.96
CA LEU A 230 -4.77 0.10 -3.31
C LEU A 230 -6.04 0.55 -2.58
N HIS A 231 -7.17 -0.10 -2.81
CA HIS A 231 -8.41 0.12 -2.04
C HIS A 231 -8.41 -0.62 -0.68
N HIS A 232 -7.40 -1.43 -0.39
CA HIS A 232 -7.16 -2.01 0.93
C HIS A 232 -6.04 -1.27 1.66
N SER A 233 -6.19 -1.08 2.97
CA SER A 233 -5.22 -0.37 3.81
C SER A 233 -3.81 -0.95 3.68
N PHE A 234 -3.65 -2.28 3.61
CA PHE A 234 -2.35 -2.93 3.48
C PHE A 234 -1.65 -2.60 2.15
N GLY A 235 -2.37 -2.54 1.04
CA GLY A 235 -1.83 -2.14 -0.26
C GLY A 235 -1.47 -0.66 -0.29
N LEU A 236 -2.37 0.20 0.17
CA LEU A 236 -2.20 1.65 0.17
C LEU A 236 -1.03 2.09 1.04
N VAL A 237 -1.05 1.70 2.32
CA VAL A 237 0.00 2.07 3.28
C VAL A 237 1.31 1.39 2.94
N GLY A 238 1.27 0.20 2.34
CA GLY A 238 2.44 -0.46 1.78
C GLY A 238 3.19 0.38 0.73
N VAL A 239 2.49 1.14 -0.13
CA VAL A 239 3.15 2.09 -1.06
C VAL A 239 3.63 3.34 -0.32
N LEU A 240 2.84 3.86 0.60
CA LEU A 240 3.16 5.07 1.35
C LEU A 240 4.42 4.91 2.23
N VAL A 241 4.63 3.74 2.86
CA VAL A 241 5.83 3.52 3.69
C VAL A 241 7.12 3.52 2.87
N PHE A 242 7.09 2.97 1.64
CA PHE A 242 8.25 3.05 0.74
C PHE A 242 8.48 4.47 0.25
N MET A 243 7.42 5.20 -0.09
CA MET A 243 7.52 6.62 -0.42
C MET A 243 8.11 7.43 0.75
N ALA A 244 7.62 7.24 1.98
CA ALA A 244 8.15 7.88 3.18
C ALA A 244 9.62 7.55 3.41
N SER A 245 10.07 6.37 3.01
CA SER A 245 11.47 5.93 3.10
C SER A 245 12.34 6.41 1.93
N ALA A 246 11.82 7.25 1.06
CA ALA A 246 12.43 7.70 -0.20
C ALA A 246 12.81 6.55 -1.13
N ALA A 247 12.11 5.42 -1.06
CA ALA A 247 12.30 4.25 -1.90
C ALA A 247 11.34 4.24 -3.09
N CYS A 248 11.72 3.53 -4.13
CA CYS A 248 10.95 3.44 -5.37
C CYS A 248 9.83 2.41 -5.26
N SER A 249 8.67 2.70 -5.84
CA SER A 249 7.61 1.69 -6.05
C SER A 249 7.37 1.43 -7.54
N VAL A 250 6.94 0.20 -7.86
CA VAL A 250 6.51 -0.21 -9.20
C VAL A 250 5.19 -0.95 -9.11
N PHE A 251 4.32 -0.75 -10.08
CA PHE A 251 3.08 -1.50 -10.16
C PHE A 251 3.28 -2.76 -11.01
N CYS A 252 2.72 -3.87 -10.53
CA CYS A 252 2.82 -5.16 -11.21
C CYS A 252 1.91 -5.19 -12.44
N ASP A 253 2.41 -5.70 -13.57
CA ASP A 253 1.63 -5.88 -14.81
C ASP A 253 0.56 -6.99 -14.71
N GLY A 254 0.40 -7.62 -13.53
CA GLY A 254 -0.55 -8.69 -13.22
C GLY A 254 0.12 -9.97 -12.72
N LEU A 255 -0.68 -10.87 -12.16
CA LEU A 255 -0.22 -12.10 -11.48
C LEU A 255 0.77 -12.94 -12.30
N LYS A 256 0.51 -13.13 -13.59
CA LYS A 256 1.35 -13.92 -14.49
C LYS A 256 2.71 -13.30 -14.78
N TYR A 257 2.86 -11.99 -14.52
CA TYR A 257 4.08 -11.24 -14.81
C TYR A 257 4.96 -11.00 -13.59
N ILE A 258 4.60 -11.47 -12.40
CA ILE A 258 5.35 -11.23 -11.15
C ILE A 258 6.84 -11.57 -11.32
N SER A 259 7.17 -12.80 -11.73
CA SER A 259 8.57 -13.22 -11.87
C SER A 259 9.34 -12.37 -12.89
N LYS A 260 8.69 -11.96 -13.98
CA LYS A 260 9.26 -11.09 -15.00
C LYS A 260 9.49 -9.67 -14.42
N ASN A 261 8.51 -9.12 -13.73
CA ASN A 261 8.59 -7.78 -13.16
C ASN A 261 9.61 -7.71 -12.01
N LEU A 262 9.78 -8.77 -11.20
CA LEU A 262 10.84 -8.84 -10.20
C LEU A 262 12.22 -8.57 -10.81
N ALA A 263 12.51 -9.20 -11.95
CA ALA A 263 13.78 -9.04 -12.65
C ALA A 263 13.89 -7.69 -13.37
N GLU A 264 12.89 -7.33 -14.18
CA GLU A 264 12.91 -6.13 -15.03
C GLU A 264 13.06 -4.83 -14.23
N TYR A 265 12.36 -4.72 -13.10
CA TYR A 265 12.40 -3.52 -12.26
C TYR A 265 13.50 -3.57 -11.20
N GLY A 266 14.16 -4.73 -11.00
CA GLY A 266 15.15 -4.91 -9.95
C GLY A 266 14.52 -4.84 -8.56
N VAL A 267 13.39 -5.51 -8.37
CA VAL A 267 12.60 -5.47 -7.13
C VAL A 267 13.39 -6.06 -5.97
N THR A 268 13.48 -5.30 -4.88
CA THR A 268 14.19 -5.71 -3.66
C THR A 268 13.25 -6.10 -2.53
N VAL A 269 12.04 -5.56 -2.52
CA VAL A 269 11.01 -5.84 -1.50
C VAL A 269 9.69 -6.19 -2.19
N PHE A 270 9.04 -7.22 -1.67
CA PHE A 270 7.74 -7.65 -2.14
C PHE A 270 6.75 -7.73 -0.96
N VAL A 271 5.66 -6.98 -1.07
CA VAL A 271 4.55 -7.02 -0.11
C VAL A 271 3.44 -7.87 -0.70
N GLY A 272 3.07 -8.95 -0.03
CA GLY A 272 2.11 -9.90 -0.57
C GLY A 272 1.27 -10.63 0.46
N VAL A 273 0.37 -11.48 -0.02
CA VAL A 273 -0.48 -12.36 0.79
C VAL A 273 0.07 -13.79 0.81
N PRO A 274 -0.24 -14.62 1.82
CA PRO A 274 0.32 -15.98 1.98
C PRO A 274 0.18 -16.82 0.73
N LEU A 275 -1.00 -16.91 0.15
CA LEU A 275 -1.24 -17.72 -1.05
C LEU A 275 -0.23 -17.44 -2.18
N LEU A 276 0.13 -16.19 -2.36
CA LEU A 276 1.08 -15.77 -3.40
C LEU A 276 2.50 -16.16 -3.04
N VAL A 277 2.91 -15.91 -1.79
CA VAL A 277 4.26 -16.23 -1.28
C VAL A 277 4.49 -17.75 -1.29
N GLU A 278 3.49 -18.53 -0.87
CA GLU A 278 3.52 -19.99 -0.91
C GLU A 278 3.61 -20.54 -2.33
N ASN A 279 2.86 -19.94 -3.27
CA ASN A 279 2.95 -20.32 -4.68
C ASN A 279 4.34 -19.98 -5.27
N MET A 280 4.95 -18.88 -4.87
CA MET A 280 6.33 -18.55 -5.26
C MET A 280 7.30 -19.62 -4.71
N TYR A 281 7.18 -19.99 -3.44
CA TYR A 281 8.01 -21.01 -2.80
C TYR A 281 7.82 -22.41 -3.46
N LYS A 282 6.58 -22.80 -3.74
CA LYS A 282 6.27 -24.04 -4.48
C LYS A 282 6.93 -24.09 -5.85
N LYS A 283 6.87 -22.97 -6.61
CA LYS A 283 7.51 -22.86 -7.93
C LYS A 283 9.04 -22.98 -7.86
N ILE A 284 9.67 -22.43 -6.81
CA ILE A 284 11.11 -22.61 -6.57
C ILE A 284 11.43 -24.08 -6.43
N TRP A 285 10.72 -24.82 -5.57
CA TRP A 285 10.95 -26.25 -5.36
C TRP A 285 10.65 -27.11 -6.60
N GLN A 286 9.59 -26.77 -7.35
CA GLN A 286 9.30 -27.44 -8.62
C GLN A 286 10.46 -27.28 -9.61
N LYS A 287 11.05 -26.09 -9.71
CA LYS A 287 12.22 -25.86 -10.56
C LYS A 287 13.45 -26.60 -10.06
N ILE A 288 13.74 -26.60 -8.77
CA ILE A 288 14.86 -27.35 -8.15
C ILE A 288 14.76 -28.84 -8.50
N ARG A 289 13.58 -29.43 -8.37
CA ARG A 289 13.33 -30.85 -8.70
C ARG A 289 13.49 -31.12 -10.19
N LYS A 290 12.88 -30.26 -11.03
CA LYS A 290 13.01 -30.39 -12.49
C LYS A 290 14.45 -30.31 -12.97
N ASP A 291 15.26 -29.46 -12.34
CA ASP A 291 16.68 -29.28 -12.69
C ASP A 291 17.60 -30.31 -12.01
N GLY A 292 17.05 -31.30 -11.25
CA GLY A 292 17.82 -32.37 -10.55
C GLY A 292 18.74 -31.82 -9.44
N MET A 293 18.43 -30.63 -8.88
CA MET A 293 19.30 -29.98 -7.93
C MET A 293 18.94 -30.23 -6.46
N GLU A 294 17.96 -31.05 -6.16
CA GLU A 294 17.40 -31.26 -4.82
C GLU A 294 18.48 -31.66 -3.79
N GLY A 295 19.36 -32.59 -4.13
CA GLY A 295 20.47 -32.99 -3.25
C GLY A 295 21.45 -31.87 -2.94
N LYS A 296 21.78 -31.05 -3.94
CA LYS A 296 22.68 -29.86 -3.75
C LYS A 296 22.06 -28.82 -2.87
N VAL A 297 20.74 -28.55 -3.05
CA VAL A 297 20.00 -27.56 -2.24
C VAL A 297 19.90 -28.04 -0.80
N ASN A 298 19.58 -29.34 -0.57
CA ASN A 298 19.52 -29.92 0.78
C ASN A 298 20.88 -29.87 1.48
N PHE A 299 21.96 -30.12 0.75
CA PHE A 299 23.32 -29.97 1.28
C PHE A 299 23.59 -28.48 1.65
N GLY A 300 23.23 -27.54 0.77
CA GLY A 300 23.32 -26.11 1.05
C GLY A 300 22.55 -25.70 2.31
N LEU A 301 21.32 -26.22 2.48
CA LEU A 301 20.49 -26.00 3.68
C LEU A 301 21.15 -26.54 4.95
N SER A 302 21.86 -27.68 4.86
CA SER A 302 22.64 -28.22 5.98
C SER A 302 23.79 -27.28 6.37
N LEU A 303 24.50 -26.69 5.39
CA LEU A 303 25.57 -25.72 5.64
C LEU A 303 25.05 -24.47 6.37
N THR A 304 23.85 -23.97 6.04
CA THR A 304 23.30 -22.76 6.70
C THR A 304 23.02 -22.93 8.20
N LYS A 305 23.02 -24.16 8.72
CA LYS A 305 22.92 -24.45 10.15
C LYS A 305 24.23 -24.22 10.91
N ILE A 306 25.37 -24.19 10.19
CA ILE A 306 26.69 -23.95 10.77
C ILE A 306 26.86 -22.46 11.10
N PRO A 307 27.39 -22.07 12.28
CA PRO A 307 27.45 -20.68 12.72
C PRO A 307 28.04 -19.69 11.71
N GLY A 308 29.10 -20.04 11.00
CA GLY A 308 29.73 -19.17 9.97
C GLY A 308 28.89 -18.92 8.72
N PHE A 309 27.89 -19.77 8.45
CA PHE A 309 27.01 -19.69 7.27
C PHE A 309 25.61 -19.10 7.58
N ARG A 310 25.33 -18.72 8.83
CA ARG A 310 24.02 -18.22 9.24
C ARG A 310 23.71 -16.81 8.73
N SER A 311 24.71 -16.03 8.30
CA SER A 311 24.48 -14.67 7.83
C SER A 311 23.66 -14.68 6.53
N VAL A 312 22.75 -13.70 6.38
CA VAL A 312 21.93 -13.54 5.17
C VAL A 312 22.82 -13.44 3.92
N TRP A 313 23.96 -12.76 3.99
CA TRP A 313 24.89 -12.64 2.88
C TRP A 313 25.44 -14.01 2.42
N MET A 314 25.85 -14.90 3.36
CA MET A 314 26.32 -16.23 3.02
C MET A 314 25.23 -17.11 2.42
N ARG A 315 24.03 -17.09 3.00
CA ARG A 315 22.86 -17.82 2.45
C ARG A 315 22.59 -17.37 1.01
N ARG A 316 22.52 -16.06 0.74
CA ARG A 316 22.33 -15.52 -0.62
C ARG A 316 23.42 -15.97 -1.59
N LYS A 317 24.67 -16.10 -1.13
CA LYS A 317 25.78 -16.60 -1.96
C LYS A 317 25.63 -18.09 -2.28
N VAL A 318 25.28 -18.90 -1.29
CA VAL A 318 25.04 -20.35 -1.44
C VAL A 318 23.86 -20.61 -2.41
N PHE A 319 22.80 -19.83 -2.28
CA PHE A 319 21.55 -19.98 -3.06
C PHE A 319 21.41 -18.95 -4.19
N SER A 320 22.53 -18.45 -4.73
CA SER A 320 22.53 -17.39 -5.76
C SER A 320 21.63 -17.70 -6.96
N LYS A 321 21.64 -18.94 -7.46
CA LYS A 321 20.77 -19.39 -8.57
C LYS A 321 19.27 -19.29 -8.25
N ILE A 322 18.89 -19.54 -6.99
CA ILE A 322 17.50 -19.38 -6.54
C ILE A 322 17.16 -17.90 -6.51
N ILE A 323 18.05 -17.06 -5.95
CA ILE A 323 17.88 -15.61 -5.91
C ILE A 323 17.79 -15.01 -7.32
N GLU A 324 18.65 -15.44 -8.25
CA GLU A 324 18.61 -15.06 -9.65
C GLU A 324 17.27 -15.44 -10.31
N GLY A 325 16.74 -16.63 -10.01
CA GLY A 325 15.43 -17.08 -10.47
C GLY A 325 14.25 -16.22 -9.95
N MET A 326 14.49 -15.47 -8.88
CA MET A 326 13.56 -14.48 -8.29
C MET A 326 13.94 -13.03 -8.64
N GLY A 327 14.62 -12.80 -9.75
CA GLY A 327 15.00 -11.48 -10.24
C GLY A 327 16.34 -10.97 -9.72
N GLY A 328 17.08 -11.73 -8.92
CA GLY A 328 18.44 -11.42 -8.45
C GLY A 328 18.53 -10.42 -7.30
N HIS A 329 17.51 -9.62 -7.08
CA HIS A 329 17.53 -8.46 -6.16
C HIS A 329 16.66 -8.63 -4.92
N LEU A 330 15.65 -9.50 -4.94
CA LEU A 330 14.68 -9.68 -3.86
C LEU A 330 15.39 -10.04 -2.54
N ARG A 331 15.22 -9.19 -1.52
CA ARG A 331 15.84 -9.35 -0.20
C ARG A 331 14.85 -9.54 0.94
N LEU A 332 13.64 -8.98 0.78
CA LEU A 332 12.62 -8.95 1.82
C LEU A 332 11.24 -9.26 1.22
N ILE A 333 10.51 -10.13 1.89
CA ILE A 333 9.09 -10.37 1.64
C ILE A 333 8.34 -10.00 2.92
N ILE A 334 7.32 -9.15 2.78
CA ILE A 334 6.42 -8.77 3.86
C ILE A 334 5.07 -9.43 3.56
N CYS A 335 4.61 -10.28 4.46
CA CYS A 335 3.39 -11.06 4.29
C CYS A 335 2.37 -10.69 5.38
N GLY A 336 1.10 -10.56 5.01
CA GLY A 336 0.02 -10.22 5.94
C GLY A 336 -1.35 -10.59 5.39
N ALA A 337 -2.39 -10.18 6.07
CA ALA A 337 -3.81 -10.44 5.78
C ALA A 337 -4.28 -11.89 6.00
N ALA A 338 -3.38 -12.87 6.19
CA ALA A 338 -3.68 -14.23 6.61
C ALA A 338 -2.39 -14.90 7.15
N PRO A 339 -2.48 -16.03 7.86
CA PRO A 339 -1.30 -16.75 8.34
C PRO A 339 -0.49 -17.34 7.19
N LEU A 340 0.83 -17.15 7.21
CA LEU A 340 1.78 -17.80 6.30
C LEU A 340 2.25 -19.15 6.87
N LEU A 341 2.34 -20.18 6.05
CA LEU A 341 2.88 -21.48 6.46
C LEU A 341 4.31 -21.33 7.00
N LYS A 342 4.56 -21.87 8.19
CA LYS A 342 5.87 -21.82 8.89
C LYS A 342 7.01 -22.34 8.00
N GLU A 343 6.76 -23.41 7.25
CA GLU A 343 7.75 -24.01 6.34
C GLU A 343 8.11 -23.07 5.20
N THR A 344 7.14 -22.33 4.67
CA THR A 344 7.36 -21.34 3.61
C THR A 344 8.21 -20.17 4.10
N ALA A 345 7.84 -19.57 5.24
CA ALA A 345 8.59 -18.48 5.85
C ALA A 345 10.03 -18.94 6.15
N LYS A 346 10.18 -20.09 6.84
CA LYS A 346 11.48 -20.63 7.17
C LYS A 346 12.31 -20.95 5.92
N GLY A 347 11.74 -21.59 4.90
CA GLY A 347 12.45 -21.96 3.70
C GLY A 347 12.95 -20.77 2.89
N LEU A 348 12.17 -19.69 2.79
CA LEU A 348 12.59 -18.45 2.15
C LEU A 348 13.73 -17.78 2.95
N ASN A 349 13.60 -17.71 4.28
CA ASN A 349 14.65 -17.24 5.16
C ASN A 349 15.94 -18.04 5.02
N ASP A 350 15.85 -19.37 4.91
CA ASP A 350 17.01 -20.26 4.71
C ASP A 350 17.70 -20.01 3.36
N PHE A 351 16.97 -19.60 2.32
CA PHE A 351 17.54 -19.16 1.03
C PHE A 351 18.15 -17.73 1.08
N GLY A 352 18.01 -17.02 2.20
CA GLY A 352 18.52 -15.66 2.36
C GLY A 352 17.59 -14.57 1.81
N ILE A 353 16.29 -14.86 1.75
CA ILE A 353 15.22 -13.89 1.51
C ILE A 353 14.51 -13.71 2.83
N GLU A 354 14.76 -12.57 3.49
CA GLU A 354 14.08 -12.23 4.74
C GLU A 354 12.57 -12.22 4.51
N THR A 355 11.85 -13.04 5.26
CA THR A 355 10.40 -13.17 5.11
C THR A 355 9.78 -12.99 6.48
N ILE A 356 8.96 -11.94 6.61
CA ILE A 356 8.33 -11.50 7.85
C ILE A 356 6.82 -11.48 7.67
N GLN A 357 6.11 -11.64 8.80
CA GLN A 357 4.66 -11.54 8.86
C GLN A 357 4.25 -10.32 9.67
N GLY A 358 3.11 -9.73 9.28
CA GLY A 358 2.43 -8.69 10.04
C GLY A 358 0.97 -9.05 10.27
N TYR A 359 0.41 -8.52 11.35
CA TYR A 359 -0.98 -8.64 11.75
C TYR A 359 -1.60 -7.27 11.93
N GLY A 360 -2.86 -7.14 11.55
CA GLY A 360 -3.64 -5.94 11.75
C GLY A 360 -4.94 -5.93 10.97
N LEU A 361 -5.62 -4.79 11.04
CA LEU A 361 -6.96 -4.55 10.51
C LEU A 361 -6.98 -3.23 9.74
N THR A 362 -7.97 -3.03 8.89
CA THR A 362 -8.19 -1.71 8.27
C THR A 362 -8.39 -0.63 9.32
N GLU A 363 -9.08 -0.98 10.41
CA GLU A 363 -9.36 -0.14 11.57
C GLU A 363 -8.10 0.26 12.36
N THR A 364 -6.94 -0.32 12.05
CA THR A 364 -5.65 -0.03 12.69
C THR A 364 -4.56 0.44 11.72
N SER A 365 -4.89 0.83 10.49
CA SER A 365 -4.10 1.58 9.49
C SER A 365 -2.79 0.97 8.94
N PRO A 366 -2.62 -0.30 8.65
CA PRO A 366 -3.32 -1.47 9.14
C PRO A 366 -2.59 -2.24 10.25
N VAL A 367 -1.28 -1.99 10.53
CA VAL A 367 -0.40 -2.91 11.27
C VAL A 367 -0.48 -2.68 12.78
N ILE A 368 -0.81 -3.74 13.52
CA ILE A 368 -0.78 -3.79 14.99
C ILE A 368 0.53 -4.41 15.47
N ALA A 369 0.95 -5.50 14.82
CA ALA A 369 2.15 -6.26 15.17
C ALA A 369 2.84 -6.77 13.92
N ALA A 370 4.17 -6.93 13.98
CA ALA A 370 4.95 -7.55 12.92
C ALA A 370 6.18 -8.27 13.46
N GLU A 371 6.66 -9.26 12.70
CA GLU A 371 7.97 -9.85 12.92
C GLU A 371 9.06 -8.86 12.49
N CYS A 372 10.21 -8.94 13.16
CA CYS A 372 11.43 -8.23 12.80
C CYS A 372 12.50 -9.24 12.40
N PRO A 373 13.34 -8.97 11.40
CA PRO A 373 14.38 -9.90 10.97
C PRO A 373 15.35 -10.36 12.05
N GLU A 374 15.50 -9.57 13.11
CA GLU A 374 16.32 -9.90 14.28
C GLU A 374 15.63 -10.82 15.30
N ASP A 375 14.29 -10.95 15.22
CA ASP A 375 13.48 -11.67 16.21
C ASP A 375 12.34 -12.44 15.51
N LEU A 376 12.72 -13.37 14.64
CA LEU A 376 11.79 -14.22 13.92
C LEU A 376 11.32 -15.38 14.80
N ALA A 377 10.02 -15.52 14.97
CA ALA A 377 9.41 -16.64 15.69
C ALA A 377 8.39 -17.34 14.78
N ALA A 378 8.75 -18.49 14.25
CA ALA A 378 7.94 -19.22 13.27
C ALA A 378 6.50 -19.47 13.76
N GLY A 379 5.52 -18.86 13.05
CA GLY A 379 4.09 -18.93 13.34
C GLY A 379 3.60 -17.88 14.33
N SER A 380 4.46 -16.93 14.68
CA SER A 380 4.08 -15.67 15.33
C SER A 380 3.81 -14.61 14.28
N VAL A 381 3.06 -13.58 14.65
CA VAL A 381 2.91 -12.32 13.89
C VAL A 381 3.83 -11.23 14.45
N GLY A 382 4.78 -11.60 15.31
CA GLY A 382 5.77 -10.71 15.87
C GLY A 382 5.28 -9.95 17.12
N ARG A 383 5.89 -8.79 17.35
CA ARG A 383 5.61 -7.92 18.50
C ARG A 383 4.73 -6.75 18.10
N PRO A 384 4.02 -6.14 19.05
CA PRO A 384 3.31 -4.89 18.82
C PRO A 384 4.21 -3.82 18.21
N MET A 385 3.64 -3.00 17.34
CA MET A 385 4.31 -1.81 16.81
C MET A 385 4.71 -0.86 17.94
N PRO A 386 5.80 -0.07 17.80
CA PRO A 386 6.35 0.76 18.90
C PRO A 386 5.35 1.70 19.56
N SER A 387 4.41 2.27 18.80
CA SER A 387 3.39 3.18 19.32
C SER A 387 2.12 2.47 19.85
N MET A 388 2.06 1.13 19.74
CA MET A 388 0.88 0.35 20.08
C MET A 388 1.00 -0.29 21.48
N GLN A 389 -0.11 -0.26 22.20
CA GLN A 389 -0.33 -1.09 23.38
C GLN A 389 -1.28 -2.21 23.00
N VAL A 390 -0.88 -3.45 23.25
CA VAL A 390 -1.67 -4.64 22.90
C VAL A 390 -1.77 -5.55 24.09
N VAL A 391 -2.99 -5.95 24.43
CA VAL A 391 -3.28 -6.93 25.47
C VAL A 391 -4.15 -8.05 24.90
N ILE A 392 -4.13 -9.19 25.54
CA ILE A 392 -5.05 -10.30 25.27
C ILE A 392 -6.00 -10.40 26.44
N GLU A 393 -7.26 -10.15 26.19
CA GLU A 393 -8.34 -10.22 27.19
C GLU A 393 -9.13 -11.54 27.07
N ASP A 394 -9.94 -11.84 28.06
CA ASP A 394 -10.83 -13.02 28.12
C ASP A 394 -10.13 -14.34 27.73
N LYS A 395 -8.92 -14.54 28.27
CA LYS A 395 -8.10 -15.73 27.96
C LYS A 395 -8.74 -17.02 28.46
N ASP A 396 -8.85 -18.00 27.57
CA ASP A 396 -9.18 -19.37 27.93
C ASP A 396 -8.00 -20.08 28.62
N GLU A 397 -8.21 -21.36 28.98
CA GLU A 397 -7.20 -22.21 29.63
C GLU A 397 -5.91 -22.40 28.80
N ASN A 398 -5.96 -22.18 27.47
CA ASN A 398 -4.82 -22.26 26.55
C ASN A 398 -4.17 -20.88 26.33
N GLY A 399 -4.68 -19.81 26.95
CA GLY A 399 -4.20 -18.44 26.80
C GLY A 399 -4.69 -17.77 25.52
N ILE A 400 -5.69 -18.33 24.86
CA ILE A 400 -6.33 -17.75 23.66
C ILE A 400 -7.42 -16.77 24.14
N GLY A 401 -7.40 -15.55 23.60
CA GLY A 401 -8.36 -14.51 23.97
C GLY A 401 -8.49 -13.44 22.91
N GLU A 402 -9.26 -12.41 23.22
CA GLU A 402 -9.48 -11.27 22.33
C GLU A 402 -8.26 -10.34 22.30
N ILE A 403 -7.87 -9.90 21.10
CA ILE A 403 -6.78 -8.94 20.92
C ILE A 403 -7.35 -7.53 21.08
N VAL A 404 -6.96 -6.84 22.13
CA VAL A 404 -7.31 -5.43 22.36
C VAL A 404 -6.09 -4.57 22.09
N ALA A 405 -6.26 -3.58 21.21
CA ALA A 405 -5.16 -2.73 20.73
C ALA A 405 -5.51 -1.25 20.92
N LYS A 406 -4.57 -0.48 21.49
CA LYS A 406 -4.66 0.97 21.66
C LYS A 406 -3.44 1.65 21.07
N GLY A 407 -3.66 2.71 20.27
CA GLY A 407 -2.57 3.47 19.68
C GLY A 407 -3.03 4.53 18.69
N PRO A 408 -2.11 5.37 18.21
CA PRO A 408 -2.44 6.47 17.30
C PRO A 408 -2.86 6.02 15.90
N ASN A 409 -2.68 4.76 15.55
CA ASN A 409 -3.09 4.17 14.27
C ASN A 409 -4.53 3.61 14.29
N VAL A 410 -5.24 3.64 15.43
CA VAL A 410 -6.64 3.25 15.54
C VAL A 410 -7.51 4.28 14.82
N MET A 411 -8.46 3.81 14.02
CA MET A 411 -9.35 4.61 13.17
C MET A 411 -10.13 5.69 13.94
N LEU A 412 -10.69 6.65 13.21
CA LEU A 412 -11.63 7.63 13.77
C LEU A 412 -13.02 7.03 14.09
N GLY A 413 -13.32 5.89 13.50
CA GLY A 413 -14.60 5.19 13.60
C GLY A 413 -15.18 4.79 12.25
N TYR A 414 -16.38 4.25 12.26
CA TYR A 414 -17.16 3.93 11.06
C TYR A 414 -18.03 5.11 10.67
N LEU A 415 -17.97 5.53 9.41
CA LEU A 415 -18.70 6.68 8.88
C LEU A 415 -20.21 6.51 9.04
N ASN A 416 -20.87 7.45 9.72
CA ASN A 416 -22.30 7.45 10.01
C ASN A 416 -22.81 6.21 10.77
N GLN A 417 -21.93 5.54 11.53
CA GLN A 417 -22.25 4.34 12.31
C GLN A 417 -21.70 4.46 13.73
N PRO A 418 -22.23 5.37 14.57
CA PRO A 418 -21.70 5.60 15.93
C PRO A 418 -21.87 4.40 16.87
N GLU A 419 -22.96 3.65 16.76
CA GLU A 419 -23.22 2.44 17.58
C GLU A 419 -22.20 1.34 17.23
N GLU A 420 -21.97 1.08 15.95
CA GLU A 420 -20.97 0.13 15.48
C GLU A 420 -19.54 0.54 15.89
N THR A 421 -19.29 1.85 15.93
CA THR A 421 -18.01 2.39 16.40
C THR A 421 -17.83 2.14 17.88
N ALA A 422 -18.83 2.46 18.71
CA ALA A 422 -18.80 2.25 20.15
C ALA A 422 -18.72 0.76 20.55
N ALA A 423 -19.18 -0.15 19.68
CA ALA A 423 -19.06 -1.58 19.91
C ALA A 423 -17.62 -2.11 19.81
N VAL A 424 -16.73 -1.39 19.08
CA VAL A 424 -15.35 -1.84 18.81
C VAL A 424 -14.27 -0.89 19.35
N ILE A 425 -14.61 0.37 19.63
CA ILE A 425 -13.71 1.35 20.26
C ILE A 425 -14.26 1.67 21.64
N GLN A 426 -13.53 1.26 22.67
CA GLN A 426 -13.82 1.57 24.06
C GLN A 426 -12.82 2.60 24.58
N ASP A 427 -13.19 3.43 25.54
CA ASP A 427 -12.38 4.50 26.14
C ASP A 427 -11.16 3.99 26.93
#